data_8d76c63501e8626b0602990786efe999
#
_entry.id   8d76c63501e8626b0602990786efe999
#
_cell.length_a   1.000
_cell.length_b   1.000
_cell.length_c   1.000
_cell.angle_alpha   90.00
_cell.angle_beta   90.00
_cell.angle_gamma   90.00
#
_symmetry.space_group_name_H-M   'P 1'
#
loop_
_entity.id
_entity.type
_entity.pdbx_description
1 polymer ?
#
loop_
_entity_poly.entity_id
_entity_poly.type
_entity_poly.pdbx_seq_one_letter_code
_entity_poly.pdbx_strand_id
1 'polypeptide(L)'
;MEIEISDFTGCKIALFCGDKLLTILRDDKASIPWPNMWELPGGGREEDESPFECVAREVYEELEIHLTEDCLLWSKVYPSMLFEGKESVFLVGKLRQEQFDSIVFGDEGQGYKLMSIEEFLGSDKVVPQLQGRLREYLEGEYD
;
A
#
# COMPACT_ATOMS: atom_id res chain seq x y z
N MET A 1 -10.86 12.81 6.23
CA MET A 1 -10.50 11.41 5.94
C MET A 1 -9.07 11.07 6.34
N GLU A 2 -8.14 11.97 6.11
CA GLU A 2 -6.75 11.70 6.43
C GLU A 2 -6.48 11.72 7.93
N ILE A 3 -5.68 10.76 8.40
CA ILE A 3 -5.24 10.69 9.78
C ILE A 3 -4.17 11.74 10.04
N GLU A 4 -4.28 12.43 11.19
CA GLU A 4 -3.24 13.33 11.63
C GLU A 4 -2.30 12.58 12.57
N ILE A 5 -1.09 12.35 12.12
CA ILE A 5 -0.07 11.70 12.93
C ILE A 5 1.28 12.32 12.57
N SER A 6 2.03 12.72 13.58
CA SER A 6 3.30 13.41 13.37
C SER A 6 4.51 12.49 13.41
N ASP A 7 4.35 11.24 13.80
CA ASP A 7 5.50 10.35 13.97
C ASP A 7 5.14 8.95 13.47
N PHE A 8 5.45 8.70 12.21
CA PHE A 8 5.26 7.37 11.61
C PHE A 8 6.44 7.10 10.68
N THR A 9 6.73 5.81 10.44
CA THR A 9 7.90 5.42 9.68
C THR A 9 7.62 5.19 8.20
N GLY A 10 6.36 4.92 7.84
CA GLY A 10 6.01 4.69 6.45
C GLY A 10 4.55 4.41 6.26
N CYS A 11 4.16 4.19 5.01
CA CYS A 11 2.77 3.98 4.63
C CYS A 11 2.64 2.93 3.55
N LYS A 12 1.49 2.25 3.54
CA LYS A 12 1.06 1.41 2.43
C LYS A 12 -0.37 1.77 2.08
N ILE A 13 -0.73 1.61 0.80
CA ILE A 13 -2.09 1.92 0.37
C ILE A 13 -2.68 0.76 -0.43
N ALA A 14 -3.91 0.37 -0.07
CA ALA A 14 -4.69 -0.58 -0.85
C ALA A 14 -5.52 0.21 -1.86
N LEU A 15 -5.12 0.14 -3.12
CA LEU A 15 -5.80 0.87 -4.20
C LEU A 15 -6.73 -0.09 -4.93
N PHE A 16 -8.02 0.15 -4.79
CA PHE A 16 -9.04 -0.64 -5.48
C PHE A 16 -9.30 -0.09 -6.87
N CYS A 17 -9.06 -0.92 -7.87
CA CYS A 17 -9.43 -0.62 -9.25
C CYS A 17 -10.63 -1.51 -9.55
N GLY A 18 -11.83 -0.94 -9.45
CA GLY A 18 -13.03 -1.76 -9.42
C GLY A 18 -13.05 -2.62 -8.17
N ASP A 19 -13.17 -3.93 -8.33
CA ASP A 19 -13.18 -4.87 -7.22
C ASP A 19 -11.85 -5.58 -7.02
N LYS A 20 -10.79 -5.08 -7.67
CA LYS A 20 -9.46 -5.71 -7.58
C LYS A 20 -8.46 -4.74 -6.97
N LEU A 21 -7.37 -5.30 -6.44
CA LEU A 21 -6.32 -4.55 -5.77
C LEU A 21 -5.08 -4.46 -6.63
N LEU A 22 -4.48 -3.29 -6.67
CA LEU A 22 -3.17 -3.11 -7.31
C LEU A 22 -2.10 -3.66 -6.39
N THR A 23 -1.36 -4.63 -6.86
CA THR A 23 -0.30 -5.29 -6.08
C THR A 23 1.02 -5.22 -6.81
N ILE A 24 2.11 -5.28 -6.05
CA ILE A 24 3.48 -5.25 -6.55
C ILE A 24 4.20 -6.49 -6.04
N LEU A 25 4.94 -7.15 -6.91
CA LEU A 25 5.75 -8.31 -6.53
C LEU A 25 7.13 -7.82 -6.11
N ARG A 26 7.50 -8.07 -4.86
CA ARG A 26 8.79 -7.66 -4.30
C ARG A 26 9.93 -8.39 -4.96
N ASP A 27 11.10 -7.76 -4.95
CA ASP A 27 12.30 -8.39 -5.48
C ASP A 27 12.61 -9.69 -4.76
N ASP A 28 13.26 -10.61 -5.47
CA ASP A 28 13.65 -11.89 -4.91
C ASP A 28 15.10 -11.80 -4.44
N LYS A 29 15.30 -11.11 -3.32
CA LYS A 29 16.63 -10.87 -2.74
C LYS A 29 16.60 -11.23 -1.27
N ALA A 30 17.60 -12.01 -0.83
CA ALA A 30 17.67 -12.40 0.56
C ALA A 30 17.90 -11.21 1.50
N SER A 31 18.35 -10.08 0.96
CA SER A 31 18.68 -8.90 1.78
C SER A 31 17.48 -8.06 2.16
N ILE A 32 16.29 -8.35 1.64
CA ILE A 32 15.09 -7.57 1.94
C ILE A 32 14.08 -8.42 2.68
N PRO A 33 13.17 -7.79 3.47
CA PRO A 33 12.06 -8.53 4.10
C PRO A 33 11.10 -9.03 3.05
N TRP A 34 10.50 -10.19 3.32
CA TRP A 34 9.46 -10.79 2.46
C TRP A 34 9.86 -10.83 0.98
N PRO A 35 11.02 -11.45 0.63
CA PRO A 35 11.43 -11.49 -0.78
C PRO A 35 10.44 -12.30 -1.61
N ASN A 36 10.24 -11.87 -2.85
CA ASN A 36 9.42 -12.57 -3.84
C ASN A 36 7.95 -12.74 -3.39
N MET A 37 7.46 -11.80 -2.59
CA MET A 37 6.06 -11.83 -2.14
C MET A 37 5.32 -10.61 -2.66
N TRP A 38 4.00 -10.75 -2.79
CA TRP A 38 3.14 -9.66 -3.23
C TRP A 38 2.85 -8.71 -2.09
N GLU A 39 2.86 -7.43 -2.40
CA GLU A 39 2.59 -6.38 -1.42
C GLU A 39 1.77 -5.28 -2.06
N LEU A 40 1.54 -4.20 -1.30
CA LEU A 40 0.80 -3.03 -1.75
C LEU A 40 1.78 -1.87 -1.94
N PRO A 41 1.43 -0.88 -2.79
CA PRO A 41 2.29 0.28 -2.99
C PRO A 41 2.51 1.07 -1.72
N GLY A 42 3.66 1.74 -1.62
CA GLY A 42 4.01 2.57 -0.48
C GLY A 42 5.45 2.34 -0.08
N GLY A 43 5.86 3.01 0.98
CA GLY A 43 7.23 2.88 1.46
C GLY A 43 7.51 3.80 2.63
N GLY A 44 8.79 4.13 2.82
CA GLY A 44 9.25 4.91 3.96
C GLY A 44 8.92 6.39 3.85
N ARG A 45 8.65 6.98 5.02
CA ARG A 45 8.39 8.39 5.12
C ARG A 45 9.68 9.19 4.91
N GLU A 46 9.58 10.31 4.24
CA GLU A 46 10.69 11.26 4.09
C GLU A 46 10.33 12.56 4.78
N GLU A 47 11.26 13.07 5.59
CA GLU A 47 11.13 14.37 6.25
C GLU A 47 9.80 14.50 6.98
N ASP A 48 9.05 15.56 6.71
CA ASP A 48 7.83 15.87 7.43
C ASP A 48 6.58 15.51 6.65
N GLU A 49 6.67 14.55 5.75
CA GLU A 49 5.51 14.15 4.95
C GLU A 49 4.33 13.74 5.84
N SER A 50 3.12 14.14 5.43
CA SER A 50 1.90 13.55 5.97
C SER A 50 1.74 12.13 5.42
N PRO A 51 0.84 11.32 6.00
CA PRO A 51 0.61 9.98 5.43
C PRO A 51 0.24 10.00 3.95
N PHE A 52 -0.64 10.91 3.54
CA PHE A 52 -1.02 10.98 2.13
C PHE A 52 0.18 11.43 1.27
N GLU A 53 0.94 12.43 1.72
CA GLU A 53 2.10 12.88 0.96
C GLU A 53 3.11 11.76 0.77
N CYS A 54 3.33 10.97 1.83
CA CYS A 54 4.26 9.86 1.77
C CYS A 54 3.81 8.82 0.74
N VAL A 55 2.56 8.40 0.81
CA VAL A 55 2.08 7.35 -0.08
C VAL A 55 1.96 7.86 -1.51
N ALA A 56 1.58 9.12 -1.70
CA ALA A 56 1.48 9.69 -3.05
C ALA A 56 2.84 9.77 -3.73
N ARG A 57 3.87 10.15 -2.97
CA ARG A 57 5.23 10.18 -3.50
C ARG A 57 5.71 8.77 -3.88
N GLU A 58 5.50 7.80 -2.97
CA GLU A 58 5.93 6.43 -3.22
C GLU A 58 5.21 5.82 -4.42
N VAL A 59 3.90 6.05 -4.53
CA VAL A 59 3.13 5.55 -5.67
C VAL A 59 3.65 6.15 -6.97
N TYR A 60 3.98 7.44 -6.96
CA TYR A 60 4.53 8.05 -8.16
C TYR A 60 5.89 7.44 -8.51
N GLU A 61 6.75 7.25 -7.52
CA GLU A 61 8.07 6.66 -7.77
C GLU A 61 7.97 5.24 -8.30
N GLU A 62 7.03 4.47 -7.78
CA GLU A 62 6.89 3.07 -8.16
C GLU A 62 6.15 2.85 -9.47
N LEU A 63 5.15 3.69 -9.77
CA LEU A 63 4.19 3.41 -10.83
C LEU A 63 3.89 4.59 -11.73
N GLU A 64 4.42 5.77 -11.44
CA GLU A 64 4.16 7.04 -12.16
C GLU A 64 2.67 7.38 -12.21
N ILE A 65 1.96 7.11 -11.13
CA ILE A 65 0.58 7.52 -10.97
C ILE A 65 0.53 8.70 -10.00
N HIS A 66 -0.19 9.75 -10.38
CA HIS A 66 -0.43 10.90 -9.49
C HIS A 66 -1.73 10.69 -8.74
N LEU A 67 -1.63 10.45 -7.43
CA LEU A 67 -2.81 10.34 -6.58
C LEU A 67 -3.21 11.73 -6.07
N THR A 68 -4.50 11.93 -5.86
CA THR A 68 -5.03 13.11 -5.19
C THR A 68 -5.80 12.66 -3.96
N GLU A 69 -5.94 13.57 -2.99
CA GLU A 69 -6.53 13.20 -1.70
C GLU A 69 -7.96 12.69 -1.80
N ASP A 70 -8.68 13.11 -2.84
CA ASP A 70 -10.06 12.67 -3.03
C ASP A 70 -10.17 11.19 -3.38
N CYS A 71 -9.05 10.50 -3.64
CA CYS A 71 -9.09 9.06 -3.85
C CYS A 71 -9.23 8.29 -2.54
N LEU A 72 -8.94 8.91 -1.40
CA LEU A 72 -8.88 8.21 -0.13
C LEU A 72 -10.27 7.82 0.38
N LEU A 73 -10.36 6.60 0.90
CA LEU A 73 -11.57 6.05 1.49
C LEU A 73 -11.43 5.83 3.00
N TRP A 74 -10.21 5.51 3.48
CA TRP A 74 -10.01 5.10 4.85
C TRP A 74 -8.53 5.09 5.19
N SER A 75 -8.20 5.28 6.46
CA SER A 75 -6.83 5.12 6.93
C SER A 75 -6.82 4.74 8.39
N LYS A 76 -5.76 4.07 8.81
CA LYS A 76 -5.61 3.64 10.19
C LYS A 76 -4.13 3.48 10.53
N VAL A 77 -3.79 3.77 11.79
CA VAL A 77 -2.43 3.61 12.30
C VAL A 77 -2.24 2.18 12.81
N TYR A 78 -1.12 1.57 12.48
CA TYR A 78 -0.75 0.22 12.88
C TYR A 78 0.67 0.21 13.41
N PRO A 79 1.06 -0.82 14.17
CA PRO A 79 2.47 -0.99 14.49
C PRO A 79 3.27 -1.15 13.21
N SER A 80 4.48 -0.58 13.19
CA SER A 80 5.36 -0.71 12.02
C SER A 80 5.71 -2.18 11.80
N MET A 81 5.79 -2.57 10.52
CA MET A 81 6.19 -3.93 10.14
C MET A 81 7.69 -4.12 10.22
N LEU A 82 8.46 -3.04 10.26
CA LEU A 82 9.91 -3.09 10.19
C LEU A 82 10.61 -2.62 11.44
N PHE A 83 10.01 -1.70 12.20
CA PHE A 83 10.69 -1.05 13.32
C PHE A 83 9.85 -1.22 14.58
N GLU A 84 10.36 -2.04 15.50
CA GLU A 84 9.66 -2.32 16.75
C GLU A 84 9.43 -1.03 17.54
N GLY A 85 8.22 -0.88 18.09
CA GLY A 85 7.88 0.29 18.88
C GLY A 85 7.51 1.51 18.06
N LYS A 86 7.56 1.41 16.73
CA LYS A 86 7.20 2.50 15.82
C LYS A 86 5.85 2.23 15.18
N GLU A 87 5.32 3.24 14.50
CA GLU A 87 4.01 3.14 13.86
C GLU A 87 4.10 3.40 12.37
N SER A 88 3.12 2.87 11.65
CA SER A 88 2.96 3.09 10.22
C SER A 88 1.49 3.36 9.94
N VAL A 89 1.19 3.85 8.72
CA VAL A 89 -0.19 4.16 8.36
C VAL A 89 -0.60 3.29 7.17
N PHE A 90 -1.79 2.70 7.27
CA PHE A 90 -2.39 1.93 6.20
C PHE A 90 -3.56 2.72 5.64
N LEU A 91 -3.53 2.97 4.33
CA LEU A 91 -4.56 3.74 3.66
C LEU A 91 -5.30 2.87 2.67
N VAL A 92 -6.55 3.24 2.40
CA VAL A 92 -7.34 2.59 1.36
C VAL A 92 -7.84 3.67 0.43
N GLY A 93 -7.77 3.43 -0.87
CA GLY A 93 -8.19 4.40 -1.85
C GLY A 93 -8.68 3.76 -3.13
N LYS A 94 -9.12 4.60 -4.05
CA LYS A 94 -9.63 4.18 -5.35
C LYS A 94 -8.66 4.52 -6.45
N LEU A 95 -8.58 3.64 -7.44
CA LEU A 95 -7.78 3.84 -8.64
C LEU A 95 -8.70 3.68 -9.84
N ARG A 96 -8.61 4.62 -10.78
CA ARG A 96 -9.39 4.50 -12.01
C ARG A 96 -8.69 3.57 -12.98
N GLN A 97 -9.47 2.95 -13.88
CA GLN A 97 -8.91 2.05 -14.88
C GLN A 97 -7.86 2.75 -15.74
N GLU A 98 -8.12 4.02 -16.14
CA GLU A 98 -7.14 4.77 -16.95
C GLU A 98 -5.83 4.97 -16.21
N GLN A 99 -5.88 5.13 -14.89
CA GLN A 99 -4.65 5.26 -14.10
C GLN A 99 -3.87 3.96 -14.12
N PHE A 100 -4.56 2.84 -13.95
CA PHE A 100 -3.90 1.54 -14.02
C PHE A 100 -3.29 1.32 -15.40
N ASP A 101 -4.02 1.68 -16.46
CA ASP A 101 -3.55 1.49 -17.83
C ASP A 101 -2.34 2.35 -18.15
N SER A 102 -2.12 3.42 -17.39
CA SER A 102 -1.02 4.35 -17.63
C SER A 102 0.24 4.04 -16.81
N ILE A 103 0.25 2.96 -16.05
CA ILE A 103 1.39 2.64 -15.16
C ILE A 103 2.69 2.51 -15.96
N VAL A 104 3.72 3.17 -15.45
CA VAL A 104 5.10 2.96 -15.89
C VAL A 104 5.83 2.40 -14.67
N PHE A 105 6.14 1.11 -14.72
CA PHE A 105 6.71 0.42 -13.56
C PHE A 105 8.15 0.87 -13.33
N GLY A 106 8.47 1.18 -12.07
CA GLY A 106 9.79 1.68 -11.73
C GLY A 106 10.83 0.58 -11.58
N ASP A 107 11.93 0.91 -10.92
CA ASP A 107 13.10 0.05 -10.83
C ASP A 107 13.03 -0.98 -9.71
N GLU A 108 12.16 -0.79 -8.73
CA GLU A 108 12.05 -1.70 -7.59
C GLU A 108 10.90 -2.65 -7.80
N GLY A 109 11.14 -3.93 -7.48
CA GLY A 109 10.12 -4.95 -7.65
C GLY A 109 10.25 -5.66 -8.99
N GLN A 110 9.54 -6.77 -9.09
CA GLN A 110 9.59 -7.62 -10.29
C GLN A 110 8.42 -7.37 -11.25
N GLY A 111 7.36 -6.74 -10.77
CA GLY A 111 6.20 -6.47 -11.61
C GLY A 111 5.00 -6.10 -10.75
N TYR A 112 3.87 -5.93 -11.40
CA TYR A 112 2.64 -5.53 -10.74
C TYR A 112 1.46 -6.20 -11.44
N LYS A 113 0.34 -6.32 -10.71
CA LYS A 113 -0.90 -6.81 -11.30
C LYS A 113 -2.09 -6.42 -10.45
N LEU A 114 -3.27 -6.49 -11.03
CA LEU A 114 -4.52 -6.43 -10.27
C LEU A 114 -4.81 -7.83 -9.75
N MET A 115 -5.08 -7.91 -8.45
CA MET A 115 -5.33 -9.18 -7.77
C MET A 115 -6.72 -9.13 -7.16
N SER A 116 -7.49 -10.21 -7.25
CA SER A 116 -8.79 -10.24 -6.58
C SER A 116 -8.61 -10.17 -5.07
N ILE A 117 -9.63 -9.69 -4.37
CA ILE A 117 -9.59 -9.65 -2.91
C ILE A 117 -9.43 -11.06 -2.35
N GLU A 118 -10.13 -12.02 -2.93
CA GLU A 118 -10.07 -13.41 -2.49
C GLU A 118 -8.65 -13.96 -2.59
N GLU A 119 -8.00 -13.73 -3.72
CA GLU A 119 -6.61 -14.17 -3.91
C GLU A 119 -5.69 -13.47 -2.92
N PHE A 120 -5.85 -12.16 -2.75
CA PHE A 120 -4.98 -11.38 -1.85
C PHE A 120 -5.06 -11.90 -0.42
N LEU A 121 -6.28 -12.17 0.06
CA LEU A 121 -6.46 -12.60 1.44
C LEU A 121 -6.12 -14.08 1.66
N GLY A 122 -6.16 -14.89 0.62
CA GLY A 122 -5.97 -16.34 0.77
C GLY A 122 -4.60 -16.85 0.38
N SER A 123 -3.74 -16.02 -0.18
CA SER A 123 -2.46 -16.48 -0.70
C SER A 123 -1.37 -16.44 0.37
N ASP A 124 -0.55 -17.50 0.43
CA ASP A 124 0.63 -17.51 1.29
C ASP A 124 1.80 -16.76 0.65
N LYS A 125 1.60 -16.19 -0.54
CA LYS A 125 2.60 -15.37 -1.23
C LYS A 125 2.35 -13.88 -1.07
N VAL A 126 1.46 -13.48 -0.18
CA VAL A 126 1.16 -12.09 0.13
C VAL A 126 1.67 -11.76 1.52
N VAL A 127 2.26 -10.58 1.71
CA VAL A 127 2.77 -10.14 3.00
C VAL A 127 1.63 -10.20 4.03
N PRO A 128 1.77 -11.01 5.09
CA PRO A 128 0.62 -11.33 5.96
C PRO A 128 0.07 -10.15 6.75
N GLN A 129 0.91 -9.19 7.16
CA GLN A 129 0.42 -8.02 7.88
C GLN A 129 -0.54 -7.21 7.02
N LEU A 130 -0.28 -7.15 5.72
CA LEU A 130 -1.15 -6.39 4.81
C LEU A 130 -2.50 -7.09 4.61
N GLN A 131 -2.49 -8.43 4.63
CA GLN A 131 -3.75 -9.18 4.59
C GLN A 131 -4.63 -8.85 5.80
N GLY A 132 -4.04 -8.80 6.99
CA GLY A 132 -4.79 -8.50 8.20
C GLY A 132 -5.37 -7.10 8.19
N ARG A 133 -4.59 -6.13 7.73
CA ARG A 133 -5.04 -4.74 7.68
C ARG A 133 -6.18 -4.56 6.67
N LEU A 134 -6.06 -5.18 5.51
CA LEU A 134 -7.13 -5.12 4.53
C LEU A 134 -8.40 -5.80 5.05
N ARG A 135 -8.24 -6.94 5.72
CA ARG A 135 -9.38 -7.66 6.28
C ARG A 135 -10.14 -6.78 7.26
N GLU A 136 -9.44 -6.04 8.10
CA GLU A 136 -10.08 -5.15 9.05
C GLU A 136 -10.91 -4.07 8.35
N TYR A 137 -10.37 -3.48 7.28
CA TYR A 137 -11.12 -2.52 6.49
C TYR A 137 -12.39 -3.12 5.91
N LEU A 138 -12.26 -4.33 5.34
CA LEU A 138 -13.40 -4.99 4.68
C LEU A 138 -14.49 -5.40 5.66
N GLU A 139 -14.14 -5.64 6.91
CA GLU A 139 -15.10 -6.02 7.93
C GLU A 139 -15.92 -4.85 8.45
N GLY A 140 -15.59 -3.63 8.02
CA GLY A 140 -16.36 -2.45 8.39
C GLY A 140 -16.16 -1.99 9.81
N GLU A 141 -15.01 -2.26 10.40
CA GLU A 141 -14.72 -1.93 11.79
C GLU A 141 -14.33 -0.48 11.98
N TYR A 142 -14.62 0.34 11.01
CA TYR A 142 -14.19 1.74 11.01
C TYR A 142 -15.33 2.72 11.23
N ASP A 143 -16.47 2.24 11.59
CA ASP A 143 -17.62 3.12 11.74
C ASP A 143 -17.48 4.16 12.82
#